data_46faefd3133dde5eb3326bcffdc92ba1
#
_entry.id   46faefd3133dde5eb3326bcffdc92ba1
#
_cell.length_a   1.000
_cell.length_b   1.000
_cell.length_c   1.000
_cell.angle_alpha   90.00
_cell.angle_beta   90.00
_cell.angle_gamma   90.00
#
_symmetry.space_group_name_H-M   'P 1'
#
loop_
_entity.id
_entity.type
_entity.pdbx_description
1 polymer ?
#
loop_
_entity_poly.entity_id
_entity_poly.type
_entity_poly.pdbx_seq_one_letter_code
_entity_poly.pdbx_strand_id
1 'polypeptide(L)'
;MDRTETAPAPGGPTVRRWSVFAVDAWPRRRVVTVVVLFPVLLAVMTAAAGGWAPRAAPAWTALVAVIALVSATTLATYLPRPGAGRGLDIGCTPCAAAAALSVLGATALLRSSPHEVPVALLALGLAGLGLRQRLNNPATCATPSPSA
;
A
#
# COMPACT_ATOMS: atom_id res chain seq x y z
N MET A 1 46.00 -36.16 -1.44
CA MET A 1 45.70 -34.98 -2.25
C MET A 1 44.26 -34.56 -1.90
N ASP A 2 44.16 -33.78 -0.82
CA ASP A 2 42.89 -33.32 -0.27
C ASP A 2 42.54 -32.01 -0.94
N ARG A 3 41.42 -31.98 -1.70
CA ARG A 3 40.83 -30.76 -2.21
C ARG A 3 39.84 -30.24 -1.15
N THR A 4 40.29 -29.32 -0.31
CA THR A 4 39.41 -28.49 0.51
C THR A 4 38.62 -27.59 -0.41
N GLU A 5 37.39 -28.01 -0.67
CA GLU A 5 36.36 -27.23 -1.38
C GLU A 5 35.91 -26.08 -0.47
N THR A 6 36.47 -24.89 -0.74
CA THR A 6 36.14 -23.67 -0.02
C THR A 6 34.69 -23.26 -0.40
N ALA A 7 33.76 -23.50 0.50
CA ALA A 7 32.37 -23.03 0.33
C ALA A 7 32.36 -21.49 0.18
N PRO A 8 31.60 -20.93 -0.80
CA PRO A 8 31.48 -19.50 -0.95
C PRO A 8 30.76 -18.91 0.27
N ALA A 9 31.37 -17.85 0.85
CA ALA A 9 30.80 -17.13 1.98
C ALA A 9 29.39 -16.64 1.67
N PRO A 10 28.43 -16.75 2.61
CA PRO A 10 27.09 -16.21 2.43
C PRO A 10 27.17 -14.70 2.25
N GLY A 11 26.74 -14.23 1.07
CA GLY A 11 26.71 -12.82 0.72
C GLY A 11 25.99 -12.03 1.80
N GLY A 12 26.69 -11.03 2.35
CA GLY A 12 26.15 -10.13 3.36
C GLY A 12 24.86 -9.45 2.90
N PRO A 13 24.05 -8.93 3.83
CA PRO A 13 22.78 -8.31 3.52
C PRO A 13 23.02 -7.11 2.58
N THR A 14 22.73 -7.29 1.30
CA THR A 14 22.69 -6.18 0.34
C THR A 14 21.60 -5.26 0.83
N VAL A 15 21.99 -4.11 1.38
CA VAL A 15 21.09 -3.02 1.72
C VAL A 15 20.39 -2.63 0.43
N ARG A 16 19.20 -3.18 0.22
CA ARG A 16 18.35 -2.88 -0.94
C ARG A 16 18.00 -1.41 -0.85
N ARG A 17 18.74 -0.61 -1.61
CA ARG A 17 18.52 0.82 -1.72
C ARG A 17 17.05 1.04 -2.08
N TRP A 18 16.35 1.76 -1.22
CA TRP A 18 14.94 2.09 -1.34
C TRP A 18 14.71 3.08 -2.50
N SER A 19 14.76 2.60 -3.73
CA SER A 19 14.23 3.33 -4.88
C SER A 19 12.71 3.08 -4.96
N VAL A 20 11.99 3.53 -3.93
CA VAL A 20 10.55 3.31 -3.77
C VAL A 20 9.72 4.05 -4.83
N PHE A 21 10.32 4.97 -5.58
CA PHE A 21 9.63 5.81 -6.55
C PHE A 21 10.23 5.77 -7.96
N ALA A 22 10.73 4.62 -8.39
CA ALA A 22 10.95 4.44 -9.82
C ALA A 22 9.59 4.33 -10.52
N VAL A 23 8.99 5.46 -10.83
CA VAL A 23 7.70 5.57 -11.56
C VAL A 23 7.78 4.82 -12.89
N ASP A 24 8.97 4.73 -13.48
CA ASP A 24 9.25 3.99 -14.71
C ASP A 24 9.07 2.47 -14.59
N ALA A 25 9.10 1.92 -13.38
CA ALA A 25 8.91 0.49 -13.13
C ALA A 25 7.44 0.11 -12.90
N TRP A 26 6.53 1.09 -12.81
CA TRP A 26 5.12 0.81 -12.56
C TRP A 26 4.37 0.57 -13.88
N PRO A 27 3.68 -0.58 -14.03
CA PRO A 27 2.91 -0.87 -15.23
C PRO A 27 1.81 0.18 -15.39
N ARG A 28 1.64 0.71 -16.59
CA ARG A 28 0.64 1.75 -16.93
C ARG A 28 -0.74 1.49 -16.32
N ARG A 29 -1.16 0.22 -16.26
CA ARG A 29 -2.44 -0.18 -15.65
C ARG A 29 -2.55 0.24 -14.18
N ARG A 30 -1.49 0.09 -13.38
CA ARG A 30 -1.49 0.49 -11.97
C ARG A 30 -1.56 2.01 -11.81
N VAL A 31 -0.85 2.74 -12.67
CA VAL A 31 -0.92 4.22 -12.67
C VAL A 31 -2.33 4.68 -13.00
N VAL A 32 -2.93 4.13 -14.06
CA VAL A 32 -4.33 4.44 -14.43
C VAL A 32 -5.29 4.12 -13.28
N THR A 33 -5.11 2.99 -12.62
CA THR A 33 -5.95 2.62 -11.47
C THR A 33 -5.80 3.62 -10.31
N VAL A 34 -4.59 4.07 -9.99
CA VAL A 34 -4.39 5.10 -8.97
C VAL A 34 -5.07 6.40 -9.38
N VAL A 35 -4.91 6.84 -10.62
CA VAL A 35 -5.52 8.07 -11.15
C VAL A 35 -7.05 8.02 -11.09
N VAL A 36 -7.65 6.86 -11.32
CA VAL A 36 -9.11 6.67 -11.26
C VAL A 36 -9.59 6.52 -9.81
N LEU A 37 -8.89 5.73 -8.99
CA LEU A 37 -9.28 5.47 -7.60
C LEU A 37 -9.06 6.67 -6.68
N PHE A 38 -8.05 7.48 -6.93
CA PHE A 38 -7.74 8.63 -6.10
C PHE A 38 -8.92 9.61 -5.96
N PRO A 39 -9.53 10.14 -7.04
CA PRO A 39 -10.66 11.06 -6.91
C PRO A 39 -11.89 10.38 -6.30
N VAL A 40 -12.12 9.09 -6.57
CA VAL A 40 -13.23 8.35 -5.97
C VAL A 40 -13.04 8.21 -4.46
N LEU A 41 -11.86 7.79 -4.01
CA LEU A 41 -11.55 7.69 -2.59
C LEU A 41 -11.56 9.05 -1.89
N LEU A 42 -11.04 10.08 -2.56
CA LEU A 42 -11.07 11.43 -2.03
C LEU A 42 -12.51 11.90 -1.82
N ALA A 43 -13.39 11.69 -2.81
CA ALA A 43 -14.81 12.04 -2.69
C ALA A 43 -15.51 11.24 -1.59
N VAL A 44 -15.26 9.94 -1.49
CA VAL A 44 -15.84 9.08 -0.45
C VAL A 44 -15.36 9.49 0.94
N MET A 45 -14.05 9.70 1.12
CA MET A 45 -13.48 10.08 2.42
C MET A 45 -13.93 11.47 2.87
N THR A 46 -13.99 12.45 1.97
CA THR A 46 -14.47 13.79 2.29
C THR A 46 -15.97 13.79 2.58
N ALA A 47 -16.77 13.06 1.81
CA ALA A 47 -18.21 12.92 2.09
C ALA A 47 -18.46 12.25 3.45
N ALA A 48 -17.67 11.20 3.77
CA ALA A 48 -17.77 10.49 5.05
C ALA A 48 -17.36 11.35 6.26
N ALA A 49 -16.44 12.29 6.06
CA ALA A 49 -15.83 13.12 7.11
C ALA A 49 -16.45 14.53 7.22
N GLY A 50 -17.70 14.71 6.81
CA GLY A 50 -18.41 15.98 6.97
C GLY A 50 -18.29 16.98 5.81
N GLY A 51 -17.70 16.56 4.68
CA GLY A 51 -17.66 17.34 3.46
C GLY A 51 -16.32 18.01 3.15
N TRP A 52 -16.27 18.65 1.99
CA TRP A 52 -15.07 19.32 1.47
C TRP A 52 -14.95 20.73 2.02
N ALA A 53 -13.94 21.01 2.83
CA ALA A 53 -13.76 22.29 3.49
C ALA A 53 -12.32 22.88 3.33
N PRO A 54 -11.83 23.13 2.11
CA PRO A 54 -10.45 23.54 1.88
C PRO A 54 -10.11 24.93 2.43
N ARG A 55 -11.11 25.81 2.55
CA ARG A 55 -10.92 27.17 3.09
C ARG A 55 -10.96 27.20 4.61
N ALA A 56 -11.81 26.38 5.24
CA ALA A 56 -11.95 26.31 6.69
C ALA A 56 -10.85 25.47 7.35
N ALA A 57 -10.43 24.38 6.71
CA ALA A 57 -9.44 23.45 7.24
C ALA A 57 -8.45 22.97 6.15
N PRO A 58 -7.55 23.83 5.67
CA PRO A 58 -6.66 23.49 4.54
C PRO A 58 -5.69 22.34 4.88
N ALA A 59 -5.14 22.33 6.10
CA ALA A 59 -4.22 21.26 6.54
C ALA A 59 -4.91 19.90 6.60
N TRP A 60 -6.13 19.84 7.14
CA TRP A 60 -6.94 18.62 7.19
C TRP A 60 -7.27 18.12 5.77
N THR A 61 -7.68 19.02 4.88
CA THR A 61 -8.00 18.68 3.49
C THR A 61 -6.80 18.12 2.75
N ALA A 62 -5.61 18.70 2.96
CA ALA A 62 -4.36 18.18 2.39
C ALA A 62 -4.05 16.78 2.93
N LEU A 63 -4.21 16.54 4.23
CA LEU A 63 -4.00 15.22 4.83
C LEU A 63 -4.96 14.18 4.27
N VAL A 64 -6.25 14.51 4.12
CA VAL A 64 -7.24 13.59 3.51
C VAL A 64 -6.85 13.26 2.08
N ALA A 65 -6.35 14.23 1.30
CA ALA A 65 -5.87 13.98 -0.06
C ALA A 65 -4.68 13.01 -0.07
N VAL A 66 -3.72 13.18 0.86
CA VAL A 66 -2.59 12.26 1.00
C VAL A 66 -3.06 10.86 1.43
N ILE A 67 -4.01 10.75 2.37
CA ILE A 67 -4.58 9.47 2.80
C ILE A 67 -5.28 8.78 1.61
N ALA A 68 -6.06 9.52 0.83
CA ALA A 68 -6.71 8.99 -0.36
C ALA A 68 -5.70 8.49 -1.41
N LEU A 69 -4.58 9.20 -1.61
CA LEU A 69 -3.52 8.79 -2.51
C LEU A 69 -2.81 7.52 -2.02
N VAL A 70 -2.45 7.44 -0.75
CA VAL A 70 -1.84 6.25 -0.13
C VAL A 70 -2.79 5.06 -0.24
N SER A 71 -4.07 5.25 0.03
CA SER A 71 -5.10 4.22 -0.08
C SER A 71 -5.30 3.75 -1.52
N ALA A 72 -5.36 4.67 -2.49
CA ALA A 72 -5.44 4.34 -3.92
C ALA A 72 -4.21 3.54 -4.37
N THR A 73 -3.02 3.93 -3.92
CA THR A 73 -1.77 3.23 -4.19
C THR A 73 -1.79 1.81 -3.61
N THR A 74 -2.25 1.67 -2.36
CA THR A 74 -2.39 0.36 -1.71
C THR A 74 -3.34 -0.54 -2.51
N LEU A 75 -4.50 -0.04 -2.91
CA LEU A 75 -5.47 -0.79 -3.71
C LEU A 75 -4.94 -1.14 -5.11
N ALA A 76 -4.17 -0.25 -5.75
CA ALA A 76 -3.56 -0.53 -7.04
C ALA A 76 -2.53 -1.68 -6.99
N THR A 77 -1.96 -2.00 -5.82
CA THR A 77 -1.05 -3.14 -5.67
C THR A 77 -1.74 -4.50 -5.80
N TYR A 78 -3.07 -4.56 -5.69
CA TYR A 78 -3.85 -5.79 -5.90
C TYR A 78 -4.07 -6.14 -7.38
N LEU A 79 -3.75 -5.22 -8.30
CA LEU A 79 -3.82 -5.53 -9.72
C LEU A 79 -2.72 -6.51 -10.12
N PRO A 80 -3.07 -7.55 -10.92
CA PRO A 80 -2.13 -8.54 -11.38
C PRO A 80 -1.01 -7.91 -12.20
N ARG A 81 0.21 -8.45 -12.06
CA ARG A 81 1.34 -8.06 -12.91
C ARG A 81 1.06 -8.45 -14.36
N PRO A 82 1.58 -7.69 -15.34
CA PRO A 82 1.51 -8.08 -16.74
C PRO A 82 2.14 -9.47 -16.92
N GLY A 83 1.37 -10.42 -17.46
CA GLY A 83 1.83 -11.81 -17.62
C GLY A 83 1.41 -12.81 -16.54
N ALA A 84 0.97 -12.37 -15.39
CA ALA A 84 0.45 -13.22 -14.32
C ALA A 84 -1.08 -13.33 -14.43
N GLY A 85 -1.62 -14.15 -15.35
CA GLY A 85 -3.04 -14.47 -15.45
C GLY A 85 -4.08 -13.36 -15.17
N ARG A 86 -5.38 -13.69 -15.25
CA ARG A 86 -6.48 -12.72 -14.97
C ARG A 86 -6.91 -12.64 -13.50
N GLY A 87 -6.26 -13.35 -12.58
CA GLY A 87 -6.60 -13.36 -11.16
C GLY A 87 -6.10 -12.11 -10.43
N LEU A 88 -6.83 -11.63 -9.42
CA LEU A 88 -6.35 -10.61 -8.50
C LEU A 88 -5.13 -11.15 -7.74
N ASP A 89 -4.07 -10.36 -7.65
CA ASP A 89 -2.87 -10.70 -6.85
C ASP A 89 -3.18 -10.48 -5.36
N ILE A 90 -4.00 -11.38 -4.82
CA ILE A 90 -4.46 -11.29 -3.42
C ILE A 90 -3.30 -11.61 -2.46
N GLY A 91 -2.26 -12.33 -2.94
CA GLY A 91 -1.16 -12.76 -2.07
C GLY A 91 -1.65 -13.64 -0.92
N CYS A 92 -0.94 -13.64 0.21
CA CYS A 92 -1.44 -14.28 1.44
C CYS A 92 -2.67 -13.56 1.96
N THR A 93 -3.76 -14.27 2.11
CA THR A 93 -5.06 -13.78 2.57
C THR A 93 -4.97 -12.86 3.81
N PRO A 94 -4.20 -13.17 4.88
CA PRO A 94 -4.13 -12.33 6.07
C PRO A 94 -3.45 -10.97 5.81
N CYS A 95 -2.39 -10.92 4.99
CA CYS A 95 -1.70 -9.64 4.70
C CYS A 95 -2.54 -8.74 3.77
N ALA A 96 -3.27 -9.35 2.84
CA ALA A 96 -4.19 -8.62 1.97
C ALA A 96 -5.36 -8.05 2.80
N ALA A 97 -5.94 -8.85 3.67
CA ALA A 97 -7.00 -8.41 4.56
C ALA A 97 -6.54 -7.25 5.46
N ALA A 98 -5.35 -7.33 6.05
CA ALA A 98 -4.80 -6.27 6.90
C ALA A 98 -4.63 -4.94 6.14
N ALA A 99 -4.14 -4.97 4.90
CA ALA A 99 -3.99 -3.77 4.09
C ALA A 99 -5.36 -3.17 3.67
N ALA A 100 -6.36 -4.00 3.36
CA ALA A 100 -7.72 -3.54 3.09
C ALA A 100 -8.38 -2.95 4.36
N LEU A 101 -8.22 -3.62 5.50
CA LEU A 101 -8.72 -3.14 6.79
C LEU A 101 -8.08 -1.83 7.22
N SER A 102 -6.82 -1.58 6.87
CA SER A 102 -6.16 -0.29 7.18
C SER A 102 -6.81 0.88 6.42
N VAL A 103 -7.27 0.68 5.19
CA VAL A 103 -8.00 1.71 4.41
C VAL A 103 -9.37 1.97 5.03
N LEU A 104 -10.09 0.91 5.41
CA LEU A 104 -11.38 1.03 6.08
C LEU A 104 -11.26 1.70 7.46
N GLY A 105 -10.23 1.32 8.24
CA GLY A 105 -9.93 1.91 9.53
C GLY A 105 -9.59 3.40 9.42
N ALA A 106 -8.78 3.79 8.44
CA ALA A 106 -8.48 5.19 8.18
C ALA A 106 -9.76 6.00 7.86
N THR A 107 -10.67 5.44 7.05
CA THR A 107 -11.95 6.08 6.74
C THR A 107 -12.85 6.19 7.98
N ALA A 108 -12.88 5.15 8.82
CA ALA A 108 -13.66 5.16 10.07
C ALA A 108 -13.13 6.22 11.06
N LEU A 109 -11.80 6.37 11.17
CA LEU A 109 -11.18 7.42 11.98
C LEU A 109 -11.56 8.81 11.50
N LEU A 110 -11.53 9.08 10.20
CA LEU A 110 -11.94 10.38 9.65
C LEU A 110 -13.43 10.70 9.92
N ARG A 111 -14.28 9.66 9.99
CA ARG A 111 -15.70 9.84 10.34
C ARG A 111 -15.93 10.16 11.81
N SER A 112 -15.10 9.64 12.71
CA SER A 112 -15.28 9.81 14.15
C SER A 112 -15.06 11.25 14.62
N SER A 113 -14.16 11.98 13.97
CA SER A 113 -13.79 13.36 14.34
C SER A 113 -13.53 14.17 13.07
N PRO A 114 -14.57 14.75 12.46
CA PRO A 114 -14.44 15.58 11.27
C PRO A 114 -13.53 16.79 11.50
N HIS A 115 -12.69 17.11 10.53
CA HIS A 115 -11.81 18.28 10.49
C HIS A 115 -10.70 18.34 11.57
N GLU A 116 -10.49 17.28 12.35
CA GLU A 116 -9.43 17.21 13.32
C GLU A 116 -8.10 16.71 12.71
N VAL A 117 -7.06 17.56 12.77
CA VAL A 117 -5.73 17.24 12.22
C VAL A 117 -5.07 16.05 12.93
N PRO A 118 -5.11 15.91 14.27
CA PRO A 118 -4.51 14.76 14.95
C PRO A 118 -5.12 13.42 14.50
N VAL A 119 -6.42 13.38 14.30
CA VAL A 119 -7.11 12.17 13.83
C VAL A 119 -6.76 11.86 12.38
N ALA A 120 -6.62 12.88 11.53
CA ALA A 120 -6.16 12.70 10.15
C ALA A 120 -4.71 12.17 10.10
N LEU A 121 -3.83 12.58 11.01
CA LEU A 121 -2.48 12.05 11.12
C LEU A 121 -2.47 10.57 11.55
N LEU A 122 -3.33 10.18 12.50
CA LEU A 122 -3.50 8.77 12.88
C LEU A 122 -4.03 7.94 11.70
N ALA A 123 -5.01 8.45 10.97
CA ALA A 123 -5.54 7.80 9.77
C ALA A 123 -4.46 7.64 8.68
N LEU A 124 -3.60 8.66 8.49
CA LEU A 124 -2.45 8.60 7.58
C LEU A 124 -1.44 7.53 8.04
N GLY A 125 -1.13 7.47 9.33
CA GLY A 125 -0.25 6.43 9.88
C GLY A 125 -0.79 5.03 9.64
N LEU A 126 -2.08 4.82 9.85
CA LEU A 126 -2.74 3.53 9.61
C LEU A 126 -2.73 3.13 8.14
N ALA A 127 -3.07 4.07 7.23
CA ALA A 127 -3.01 3.83 5.79
C ALA A 127 -1.57 3.55 5.31
N GLY A 128 -0.58 4.28 5.85
CA GLY A 128 0.84 4.09 5.55
C GLY A 128 1.37 2.74 6.02
N LEU A 129 0.93 2.26 7.19
CA LEU A 129 1.26 0.90 7.67
C LEU A 129 0.71 -0.17 6.74
N GLY A 130 -0.52 -0.03 6.25
CA GLY A 130 -1.10 -0.96 5.27
C GLY A 130 -0.28 -1.02 3.98
N LEU A 131 0.12 0.12 3.45
CA LEU A 131 0.98 0.20 2.27
C LEU A 131 2.35 -0.44 2.54
N ARG A 132 3.00 -0.12 3.67
CA ARG A 132 4.30 -0.67 4.05
C ARG A 132 4.26 -2.19 4.19
N GLN A 133 3.24 -2.74 4.85
CA GLN A 133 3.07 -4.19 4.96
C GLN A 133 2.97 -4.85 3.59
N ARG A 134 2.21 -4.23 2.67
CA ARG A 134 2.05 -4.75 1.31
C ARG A 134 3.34 -4.70 0.49
N LEU A 135 4.16 -3.67 0.67
CA LEU A 135 5.44 -3.51 -0.03
C LEU A 135 6.55 -4.42 0.53
N ASN A 136 6.54 -4.68 1.85
CA ASN A 136 7.59 -5.46 2.51
C ASN A 136 7.36 -6.97 2.45
N ASN A 137 6.13 -7.44 2.18
CA ASN A 137 5.78 -8.87 2.16
C ASN A 137 5.39 -9.39 0.76
N PRO A 138 6.17 -9.16 -0.30
CA PRO A 138 5.82 -9.66 -1.63
C PRO A 138 6.03 -11.18 -1.78
N ALA A 139 6.73 -11.85 -0.88
CA ALA A 139 7.27 -13.19 -1.11
C ALA A 139 7.03 -14.22 0.02
N THR A 140 6.39 -13.86 1.14
CA THR A 140 6.29 -14.77 2.29
C THR A 140 5.27 -15.91 2.11
N CYS A 141 4.66 -15.99 0.94
CA CYS A 141 3.65 -16.97 0.60
C CYS A 141 4.07 -17.88 -0.56
N ALA A 142 5.35 -18.18 -0.65
CA ALA A 142 5.77 -19.32 -1.44
C ALA A 142 5.09 -20.56 -0.83
N THR A 143 4.08 -21.09 -1.48
CA THR A 143 3.52 -22.40 -1.19
C THR A 143 4.70 -23.37 -1.13
N PRO A 144 4.87 -24.13 -0.02
CA PRO A 144 5.83 -25.22 -0.03
C PRO A 144 5.45 -26.13 -1.18
N SER A 145 6.35 -26.29 -2.15
CA SER A 145 6.19 -27.25 -3.24
C SER A 145 5.95 -28.60 -2.58
N PRO A 146 4.84 -29.32 -2.87
CA PRO A 146 4.70 -30.67 -2.40
C PRO A 146 5.86 -31.44 -3.03
N SER A 147 6.84 -31.79 -2.21
CA SER A 147 7.88 -32.75 -2.58
C SER A 147 7.21 -34.06 -2.87
N ALA A 148 7.17 -34.40 -4.16
CA ALA A 148 6.77 -35.73 -4.62
C ALA A 148 7.81 -36.77 -4.21
#